data_db930f91c98805d0172409645d4268e5
#
_entry.id   db930f91c98805d0172409645d4268e5
#
_cell.length_a   1.000
_cell.length_b   1.000
_cell.length_c   1.000
_cell.angle_alpha   90.00
_cell.angle_beta   90.00
_cell.angle_gamma   90.00
#
_symmetry.space_group_name_H-M   'P 1'
#
loop_
_entity.id
_entity.type
_entity.pdbx_description
1 polymer ?
#
loop_
_entity_poly.entity_id
_entity_poly.type
_entity_poly.pdbx_seq_one_letter_code
_entity_poly.pdbx_strand_id
1 'polypeptide(L)'
;VRIPPQIGKYKVYIIDEVHMLSASAFNAFLKTLEEPPRHAIFILATTEKHKILPTILSRCQIYDFNRISVEDTVNHLSYVAAKENITAEPEALNVIAMKADGGMRDALSIFDQVVSFTGGNITYKSVIENLNVLDYEYYFRLTDCFLENRVSDALLLFNDVLNKGFDGSHFITGLSSHCRDLLVSKDAATLPLLEVG
;
A
#
# COMPACT_ATOMS: atom_id res chain seq x y z
N VAL A 1 -26.10 -14.58 18.39
CA VAL A 1 -26.76 -13.33 18.01
C VAL A 1 -28.08 -13.12 18.77
N ARG A 2 -28.85 -14.18 19.07
CA ARG A 2 -30.20 -14.10 19.70
C ARG A 2 -30.20 -13.62 21.16
N ILE A 3 -29.06 -13.74 21.86
CA ILE A 3 -28.96 -13.37 23.29
C ILE A 3 -28.55 -11.89 23.38
N PRO A 4 -29.33 -11.03 24.07
CA PRO A 4 -28.98 -9.64 24.24
C PRO A 4 -27.70 -9.48 25.09
N PRO A 5 -27.02 -8.31 25.01
CA PRO A 5 -25.86 -8.06 25.83
C PRO A 5 -26.23 -8.02 27.31
N GLN A 6 -25.33 -8.51 28.16
CA GLN A 6 -25.50 -8.42 29.62
C GLN A 6 -25.17 -7.01 30.17
N ILE A 7 -24.23 -6.34 29.49
CA ILE A 7 -23.78 -4.99 29.80
C ILE A 7 -23.79 -4.19 28.51
N GLY A 8 -24.32 -2.95 28.56
CA GLY A 8 -24.40 -2.07 27.39
C GLY A 8 -25.69 -2.26 26.57
N LYS A 9 -25.89 -1.39 25.58
CA LYS A 9 -27.09 -1.32 24.76
C LYS A 9 -27.03 -2.21 23.53
N TYR A 10 -25.83 -2.40 22.97
CA TYR A 10 -25.62 -3.13 21.72
C TYR A 10 -24.55 -4.20 21.85
N LYS A 11 -24.70 -5.27 21.08
CA LYS A 11 -23.70 -6.30 20.83
C LYS A 11 -23.16 -6.10 19.43
N VAL A 12 -21.87 -5.77 19.34
CA VAL A 12 -21.18 -5.47 18.06
C VAL A 12 -20.46 -6.73 17.60
N TYR A 13 -20.67 -7.12 16.36
CA TYR A 13 -20.00 -8.22 15.69
C TYR A 13 -19.17 -7.63 14.56
N ILE A 14 -17.84 -7.78 14.64
CA ILE A 14 -16.92 -7.38 13.60
C ILE A 14 -16.47 -8.64 12.86
N ILE A 15 -16.74 -8.71 11.58
CA ILE A 15 -16.35 -9.82 10.70
C ILE A 15 -15.35 -9.28 9.71
N ASP A 16 -14.10 -9.63 9.93
CA ASP A 16 -13.00 -9.22 9.06
C ASP A 16 -12.89 -10.17 7.87
N GLU A 17 -12.41 -9.65 6.74
CA GLU A 17 -12.26 -10.36 5.47
C GLU A 17 -13.50 -11.19 5.11
N VAL A 18 -14.66 -10.57 5.22
CA VAL A 18 -15.96 -11.26 5.08
C VAL A 18 -16.11 -11.99 3.74
N HIS A 19 -15.38 -11.60 2.70
CA HIS A 19 -15.36 -12.28 1.40
C HIS A 19 -14.78 -13.71 1.47
N MET A 20 -14.06 -14.05 2.55
CA MET A 20 -13.52 -15.40 2.78
C MET A 20 -14.55 -16.39 3.34
N LEU A 21 -15.75 -15.93 3.69
CA LEU A 21 -16.80 -16.80 4.15
C LEU A 21 -17.26 -17.76 3.03
N SER A 22 -17.52 -19.01 3.38
CA SER A 22 -18.10 -19.97 2.45
C SER A 22 -19.51 -19.55 2.01
N ALA A 23 -19.96 -20.00 0.84
CA ALA A 23 -21.31 -19.70 0.32
C ALA A 23 -22.41 -20.15 1.31
N SER A 24 -22.23 -21.28 2.01
CA SER A 24 -23.14 -21.75 3.04
C SER A 24 -23.19 -20.82 4.26
N ALA A 25 -22.05 -20.29 4.69
CA ALA A 25 -21.97 -19.32 5.78
C ALA A 25 -22.63 -17.99 5.39
N PHE A 26 -22.40 -17.51 4.17
CA PHE A 26 -23.08 -16.34 3.63
C PHE A 26 -24.60 -16.50 3.61
N ASN A 27 -25.11 -17.62 3.13
CA ASN A 27 -26.55 -17.90 3.10
C ASN A 27 -27.17 -17.97 4.50
N ALA A 28 -26.47 -18.54 5.46
CA ALA A 28 -26.92 -18.54 6.86
C ALA A 28 -26.91 -17.13 7.46
N PHE A 29 -25.96 -16.29 7.07
CA PHE A 29 -25.82 -14.93 7.54
C PHE A 29 -26.88 -13.99 6.94
N LEU A 30 -27.30 -14.20 5.67
CA LEU A 30 -28.37 -13.43 5.02
C LEU A 30 -29.65 -13.40 5.85
N LYS A 31 -30.06 -14.53 6.44
CA LYS A 31 -31.25 -14.60 7.31
C LYS A 31 -31.14 -13.67 8.53
N THR A 32 -29.94 -13.50 9.05
CA THR A 32 -29.70 -12.60 10.18
C THR A 32 -29.65 -11.13 9.75
N LEU A 33 -29.18 -10.85 8.53
CA LEU A 33 -29.17 -9.49 7.97
C LEU A 33 -30.54 -9.01 7.51
N GLU A 34 -31.45 -9.94 7.13
CA GLU A 34 -32.83 -9.62 6.76
C GLU A 34 -33.67 -9.18 7.97
N GLU A 35 -33.46 -9.87 9.10
CA GLU A 35 -34.16 -9.56 10.36
C GLU A 35 -33.16 -9.46 11.53
N PRO A 36 -32.33 -8.39 11.56
CA PRO A 36 -31.34 -8.27 12.58
C PRO A 36 -31.97 -7.98 13.95
N PRO A 37 -31.55 -8.65 15.03
CA PRO A 37 -31.99 -8.30 16.37
C PRO A 37 -31.67 -6.83 16.69
N ARG A 38 -32.59 -6.11 17.32
CA ARG A 38 -32.44 -4.66 17.62
C ARG A 38 -31.18 -4.31 18.44
N HIS A 39 -30.63 -5.28 19.14
CA HIS A 39 -29.42 -5.12 19.97
C HIS A 39 -28.13 -5.55 19.26
N ALA A 40 -28.20 -6.02 18.00
CA ALA A 40 -27.04 -6.50 17.27
C ALA A 40 -26.63 -5.51 16.17
N ILE A 41 -25.35 -5.16 16.15
CA ILE A 41 -24.72 -4.37 15.09
C ILE A 41 -23.68 -5.25 14.41
N PHE A 42 -23.71 -5.30 13.08
CA PHE A 42 -22.73 -6.02 12.28
C PHE A 42 -21.84 -5.04 11.52
N ILE A 43 -20.54 -5.19 11.67
CA ILE A 43 -19.52 -4.49 10.89
C ILE A 43 -18.82 -5.53 10.04
N LEU A 44 -18.98 -5.43 8.72
CA LEU A 44 -18.38 -6.33 7.75
C LEU A 44 -17.22 -5.60 7.08
N ALA A 45 -16.00 -6.10 7.28
CA ALA A 45 -14.82 -5.54 6.65
C ALA A 45 -14.35 -6.44 5.50
N THR A 46 -13.91 -5.83 4.39
CA THR A 46 -13.36 -6.55 3.25
C THR A 46 -12.43 -5.66 2.42
N THR A 47 -11.39 -6.24 1.90
CA THR A 47 -10.53 -5.64 0.88
C THR A 47 -11.07 -5.84 -0.54
N GLU A 48 -12.03 -6.77 -0.73
CA GLU A 48 -12.55 -7.17 -2.03
C GLU A 48 -14.09 -7.04 -2.11
N LYS A 49 -14.56 -5.79 -2.14
CA LYS A 49 -16.00 -5.46 -2.22
C LYS A 49 -16.71 -6.18 -3.37
N HIS A 50 -16.03 -6.37 -4.51
CA HIS A 50 -16.60 -7.03 -5.70
C HIS A 50 -16.93 -8.52 -5.49
N LYS A 51 -16.32 -9.16 -4.47
CA LYS A 51 -16.61 -10.55 -4.10
C LYS A 51 -17.82 -10.68 -3.17
N ILE A 52 -18.34 -9.58 -2.64
CA ILE A 52 -19.50 -9.60 -1.76
C ILE A 52 -20.78 -9.68 -2.58
N LEU A 53 -21.69 -10.58 -2.18
CA LEU A 53 -22.97 -10.76 -2.86
C LEU A 53 -23.79 -9.46 -2.85
N PRO A 54 -24.40 -9.06 -3.99
CA PRO A 54 -25.26 -7.88 -4.07
C PRO A 54 -26.41 -7.90 -3.05
N THR A 55 -26.89 -9.08 -2.70
CA THR A 55 -27.93 -9.29 -1.69
C THR A 55 -27.50 -8.88 -0.28
N ILE A 56 -26.19 -8.94 0.04
CA ILE A 56 -25.63 -8.44 1.30
C ILE A 56 -25.42 -6.93 1.21
N LEU A 57 -24.80 -6.46 0.13
CA LEU A 57 -24.53 -5.03 -0.08
C LEU A 57 -25.80 -4.18 0.00
N SER A 58 -26.92 -4.69 -0.54
CA SER A 58 -28.23 -3.99 -0.50
C SER A 58 -28.84 -3.85 0.90
N ARG A 59 -28.32 -4.60 1.89
CA ARG A 59 -28.78 -4.57 3.29
C ARG A 59 -27.79 -3.93 4.25
N CYS A 60 -26.68 -3.42 3.71
CA CYS A 60 -25.62 -2.78 4.50
C CYS A 60 -25.47 -1.31 4.09
N GLN A 61 -25.12 -0.47 5.05
CA GLN A 61 -24.56 0.83 4.75
C GLN A 61 -23.10 0.65 4.35
N ILE A 62 -22.73 1.15 3.18
CA ILE A 62 -21.39 0.96 2.63
C ILE A 62 -20.54 2.20 2.94
N TYR A 63 -19.35 1.94 3.45
CA TYR A 63 -18.30 2.92 3.66
C TYR A 63 -17.07 2.47 2.87
N ASP A 64 -16.70 3.25 1.86
CA ASP A 64 -15.49 2.99 1.08
C ASP A 64 -14.33 3.77 1.70
N PHE A 65 -13.24 3.06 2.00
CA PHE A 65 -11.99 3.63 2.52
C PHE A 65 -10.96 3.67 1.41
N ASN A 66 -10.38 4.83 1.19
CA ASN A 66 -9.29 4.99 0.23
C ASN A 66 -7.95 4.58 0.85
N ARG A 67 -6.96 4.32 0.00
CA ARG A 67 -5.56 4.19 0.43
C ARG A 67 -5.10 5.50 1.06
N ILE A 68 -4.22 5.39 2.05
CA ILE A 68 -3.58 6.57 2.66
C ILE A 68 -2.59 7.13 1.65
N SER A 69 -2.56 8.45 1.49
CA SER A 69 -1.62 9.09 0.57
C SER A 69 -0.17 8.88 1.01
N VAL A 70 0.77 8.96 0.07
CA VAL A 70 2.20 8.89 0.39
C VAL A 70 2.57 10.03 1.34
N GLU A 71 2.08 11.25 1.09
CA GLU A 71 2.32 12.43 1.93
C GLU A 71 1.84 12.22 3.38
N ASP A 72 0.61 11.74 3.58
CA ASP A 72 0.08 11.46 4.92
C ASP A 72 0.88 10.36 5.63
N THR A 73 1.31 9.34 4.87
CA THR A 73 2.14 8.26 5.40
C THR A 73 3.49 8.79 5.85
N VAL A 74 4.18 9.60 5.02
CA VAL A 74 5.46 10.23 5.37
C VAL A 74 5.31 11.13 6.60
N ASN A 75 4.27 11.94 6.65
CA ASN A 75 4.00 12.80 7.81
C ASN A 75 3.82 11.99 9.08
N HIS A 76 3.10 10.87 9.02
CA HIS A 76 2.91 9.99 10.17
C HIS A 76 4.21 9.28 10.58
N LEU A 77 4.99 8.76 9.62
CA LEU A 77 6.29 8.14 9.90
C LEU A 77 7.27 9.15 10.52
N SER A 78 7.28 10.40 10.03
CA SER A 78 8.09 11.48 10.60
C SER A 78 7.69 11.78 12.06
N TYR A 79 6.38 11.78 12.34
CA TYR A 79 5.88 11.95 13.72
C TYR A 79 6.34 10.79 14.62
N VAL A 80 6.27 9.54 14.15
CA VAL A 80 6.72 8.37 14.90
C VAL A 80 8.23 8.43 15.14
N ALA A 81 9.03 8.73 14.09
CA ALA A 81 10.47 8.88 14.18
C ALA A 81 10.87 9.91 15.25
N ALA A 82 10.22 11.08 15.26
CA ALA A 82 10.47 12.12 16.25
C ALA A 82 10.11 11.67 17.69
N LYS A 83 9.06 10.88 17.88
CA LYS A 83 8.66 10.35 19.20
C LYS A 83 9.62 9.30 19.72
N GLU A 84 10.16 8.46 18.83
CA GLU A 84 11.10 7.39 19.18
C GLU A 84 12.58 7.86 19.16
N ASN A 85 12.83 9.16 18.92
CA ASN A 85 14.19 9.75 18.78
C ASN A 85 15.02 9.09 17.67
N ILE A 86 14.36 8.75 16.57
CA ILE A 86 14.99 8.18 15.37
C ILE A 86 15.27 9.31 14.39
N THR A 87 16.50 9.33 13.84
CA THR A 87 16.86 10.25 12.76
C THR A 87 16.52 9.60 11.43
N ALA A 88 15.69 10.26 10.62
CA ALA A 88 15.27 9.75 9.32
C ALA A 88 15.30 10.85 8.25
N GLU A 89 15.90 10.54 7.11
CA GLU A 89 15.85 11.42 5.94
C GLU A 89 14.44 11.41 5.32
N PRO A 90 13.89 12.55 4.88
CA PRO A 90 12.57 12.62 4.26
C PRO A 90 12.44 11.69 3.04
N GLU A 91 13.47 11.61 2.21
CA GLU A 91 13.53 10.75 1.03
C GLU A 91 13.46 9.26 1.41
N ALA A 92 14.07 8.88 2.54
CA ALA A 92 14.01 7.53 3.06
C ALA A 92 12.60 7.15 3.51
N LEU A 93 11.91 8.06 4.22
CA LEU A 93 10.52 7.86 4.64
C LEU A 93 9.57 7.78 3.45
N ASN A 94 9.87 8.52 2.40
CA ASN A 94 9.12 8.48 1.15
C ASN A 94 9.21 7.09 0.48
N VAL A 95 10.40 6.51 0.38
CA VAL A 95 10.58 5.15 -0.15
C VAL A 95 9.77 4.13 0.66
N ILE A 96 9.76 4.26 2.00
CA ILE A 96 8.98 3.37 2.88
C ILE A 96 7.48 3.54 2.60
N ALA A 97 7.00 4.79 2.49
CA ALA A 97 5.60 5.09 2.22
C ALA A 97 5.13 4.56 0.87
N MET A 98 5.94 4.72 -0.18
CA MET A 98 5.66 4.16 -1.51
C MET A 98 5.60 2.63 -1.48
N LYS A 99 6.55 1.97 -0.78
CA LYS A 99 6.59 0.52 -0.65
C LYS A 99 5.37 -0.05 0.09
N ALA A 100 4.79 0.72 1.01
CA ALA A 100 3.62 0.33 1.80
C ALA A 100 2.29 0.43 1.04
N ASP A 101 2.29 1.07 -0.12
CA ASP A 101 1.14 1.13 -1.05
C ASP A 101 -0.18 1.55 -0.35
N GLY A 102 -0.11 2.56 0.51
CA GLY A 102 -1.26 3.13 1.22
C GLY A 102 -1.73 2.35 2.45
N GLY A 103 -0.99 1.32 2.89
CA GLY A 103 -1.26 0.57 4.12
C GLY A 103 -0.42 1.09 5.30
N MET A 104 -1.04 1.77 6.28
CA MET A 104 -0.29 2.30 7.44
C MET A 104 0.36 1.20 8.27
N ARG A 105 -0.29 0.03 8.42
CA ARG A 105 0.29 -1.11 9.13
C ARG A 105 1.57 -1.60 8.45
N ASP A 106 1.55 -1.68 7.12
CA ASP A 106 2.70 -2.12 6.33
C ASP A 106 3.81 -1.06 6.39
N ALA A 107 3.45 0.24 6.31
CA ALA A 107 4.41 1.33 6.46
C ALA A 107 5.16 1.28 7.80
N LEU A 108 4.44 1.10 8.90
CA LEU A 108 5.02 0.98 10.23
C LEU A 108 5.87 -0.30 10.37
N SER A 109 5.42 -1.43 9.81
CA SER A 109 6.20 -2.68 9.84
C SER A 109 7.51 -2.57 9.07
N ILE A 110 7.47 -1.94 7.89
CA ILE A 110 8.66 -1.65 7.08
C ILE A 110 9.58 -0.67 7.83
N PHE A 111 9.01 0.38 8.43
CA PHE A 111 9.77 1.34 9.22
C PHE A 111 10.52 0.65 10.37
N ASP A 112 9.86 -0.19 11.16
CA ASP A 112 10.46 -0.95 12.26
C ASP A 112 11.59 -1.87 11.78
N GLN A 113 11.40 -2.52 10.63
CA GLN A 113 12.45 -3.34 9.99
C GLN A 113 13.68 -2.50 9.67
N VAL A 114 13.50 -1.34 9.05
CA VAL A 114 14.60 -0.43 8.69
C VAL A 114 15.28 0.15 9.93
N VAL A 115 14.53 0.54 10.95
CA VAL A 115 15.09 1.01 12.24
C VAL A 115 15.99 -0.05 12.85
N SER A 116 15.50 -1.29 12.89
CA SER A 116 16.27 -2.42 13.45
C SER A 116 17.56 -2.69 12.67
N PHE A 117 17.55 -2.51 11.36
CA PHE A 117 18.73 -2.68 10.51
C PHE A 117 19.75 -1.54 10.65
N THR A 118 19.26 -0.30 10.77
CA THR A 118 20.11 0.92 10.77
C THR A 118 20.54 1.37 12.16
N GLY A 119 19.99 0.80 13.21
CA GLY A 119 20.25 1.25 14.58
C GLY A 119 19.74 2.64 14.89
N GLY A 120 18.70 3.10 14.17
CA GLY A 120 18.03 4.37 14.44
C GLY A 120 18.49 5.58 13.61
N ASN A 121 19.38 5.37 12.62
CA ASN A 121 19.75 6.40 11.64
C ASN A 121 19.33 5.95 10.24
N ILE A 122 18.15 6.40 9.81
CA ILE A 122 17.53 5.98 8.56
C ILE A 122 17.95 6.93 7.44
N THR A 123 18.80 6.45 6.53
CA THR A 123 19.21 7.18 5.33
C THR A 123 18.54 6.56 4.09
N TYR A 124 18.40 7.34 3.02
CA TYR A 124 17.88 6.85 1.73
C TYR A 124 18.60 5.57 1.28
N LYS A 125 19.94 5.59 1.33
CA LYS A 125 20.76 4.45 0.92
C LYS A 125 20.49 3.21 1.74
N SER A 126 20.37 3.33 3.07
CA SER A 126 20.10 2.19 3.96
C SER A 126 18.72 1.57 3.71
N VAL A 127 17.73 2.40 3.36
CA VAL A 127 16.38 1.93 3.02
C VAL A 127 16.39 1.17 1.69
N ILE A 128 17.01 1.73 0.66
CA ILE A 128 17.16 1.07 -0.65
C ILE A 128 17.81 -0.31 -0.50
N GLU A 129 18.93 -0.38 0.26
CA GLU A 129 19.65 -1.63 0.50
C GLU A 129 18.81 -2.64 1.31
N ASN A 130 18.17 -2.20 2.40
CA ASN A 130 17.38 -3.09 3.28
C ASN A 130 16.13 -3.63 2.62
N LEU A 131 15.39 -2.77 1.92
CA LEU A 131 14.13 -3.15 1.27
C LEU A 131 14.33 -3.79 -0.11
N ASN A 132 15.57 -3.91 -0.56
CA ASN A 132 15.91 -4.37 -1.90
C ASN A 132 15.06 -3.62 -2.96
N VAL A 133 15.00 -2.29 -2.84
CA VAL A 133 14.33 -1.40 -3.78
C VAL A 133 15.35 -0.97 -4.82
N LEU A 134 14.96 -1.02 -6.07
CA LEU A 134 15.84 -0.54 -7.13
C LEU A 134 15.95 0.99 -7.05
N ASP A 135 17.17 1.50 -7.03
CA ASP A 135 17.42 2.93 -7.08
C ASP A 135 16.83 3.52 -8.36
N TYR A 136 16.06 4.60 -8.20
CA TYR A 136 15.36 5.27 -9.29
C TYR A 136 16.31 5.75 -10.40
N GLU A 137 17.57 5.98 -10.09
CA GLU A 137 18.64 6.35 -11.04
C GLU A 137 18.81 5.33 -12.18
N TYR A 138 18.52 4.05 -11.94
CA TYR A 138 18.57 3.02 -13.00
C TYR A 138 17.60 3.30 -14.13
N TYR A 139 16.41 3.80 -13.82
CA TYR A 139 15.39 4.13 -14.83
C TYR A 139 15.81 5.34 -15.66
N PHE A 140 16.39 6.37 -15.05
CA PHE A 140 16.92 7.52 -15.78
C PHE A 140 18.06 7.11 -16.73
N ARG A 141 19.04 6.36 -16.24
CA ARG A 141 20.15 5.86 -17.06
C ARG A 141 19.67 5.00 -18.22
N LEU A 142 18.65 4.16 -18.00
CA LEU A 142 18.08 3.35 -19.05
C LEU A 142 17.36 4.21 -20.10
N THR A 143 16.63 5.23 -19.68
CA THR A 143 15.95 6.17 -20.57
C THR A 143 16.96 6.95 -21.42
N ASP A 144 18.08 7.38 -20.82
CA ASP A 144 19.17 8.03 -21.56
C ASP A 144 19.77 7.10 -22.61
N CYS A 145 19.96 5.80 -22.27
CA CYS A 145 20.42 4.81 -23.24
C CYS A 145 19.45 4.65 -24.42
N PHE A 146 18.14 4.73 -24.17
CA PHE A 146 17.13 4.68 -25.25
C PHE A 146 17.16 5.93 -26.12
N LEU A 147 17.23 7.13 -25.53
CA LEU A 147 17.27 8.39 -26.24
C LEU A 147 18.53 8.52 -27.12
N GLU A 148 19.65 7.98 -26.63
CA GLU A 148 20.94 8.01 -27.34
C GLU A 148 21.17 6.77 -28.23
N ASN A 149 20.17 5.87 -28.32
CA ASN A 149 20.23 4.62 -29.10
C ASN A 149 21.41 3.70 -28.70
N ARG A 150 21.78 3.69 -27.41
CA ARG A 150 22.85 2.86 -26.85
C ARG A 150 22.30 1.51 -26.37
N VAL A 151 21.92 0.66 -27.36
CA VAL A 151 21.24 -0.64 -27.07
C VAL A 151 22.08 -1.57 -26.21
N SER A 152 23.39 -1.64 -26.51
CA SER A 152 24.30 -2.51 -25.73
C SER A 152 24.38 -2.11 -24.25
N ASP A 153 24.45 -0.79 -23.97
CA ASP A 153 24.52 -0.28 -22.61
C ASP A 153 23.22 -0.52 -21.86
N ALA A 154 22.08 -0.38 -22.53
CA ALA A 154 20.76 -0.68 -21.96
C ALA A 154 20.65 -2.16 -21.54
N LEU A 155 21.12 -3.09 -22.39
CA LEU A 155 21.12 -4.52 -22.09
C LEU A 155 22.08 -4.87 -20.93
N LEU A 156 23.26 -4.26 -20.89
CA LEU A 156 24.23 -4.45 -19.79
C LEU A 156 23.66 -3.92 -18.46
N LEU A 157 23.01 -2.75 -18.49
CA LEU A 157 22.37 -2.17 -17.32
C LEU A 157 21.24 -3.05 -16.79
N PHE A 158 20.39 -3.56 -17.68
CA PHE A 158 19.35 -4.51 -17.29
C PHE A 158 19.92 -5.80 -16.70
N ASN A 159 20.97 -6.34 -17.31
CA ASN A 159 21.64 -7.52 -16.78
C ASN A 159 22.28 -7.28 -15.40
N ASP A 160 22.83 -6.08 -15.13
CA ASP A 160 23.33 -5.67 -13.80
C ASP A 160 22.21 -5.71 -12.76
N VAL A 161 21.01 -5.20 -13.11
CA VAL A 161 19.82 -5.24 -12.24
C VAL A 161 19.44 -6.67 -11.89
N LEU A 162 19.41 -7.58 -12.88
CA LEU A 162 19.10 -9.00 -12.65
C LEU A 162 20.15 -9.68 -11.78
N ASN A 163 21.44 -9.38 -12.01
CA ASN A 163 22.55 -9.94 -11.24
C ASN A 163 22.54 -9.48 -9.76
N LYS A 164 21.97 -8.32 -9.47
CA LYS A 164 21.73 -7.82 -8.11
C LYS A 164 20.54 -8.48 -7.43
N GLY A 165 19.84 -9.40 -8.10
CA GLY A 165 18.73 -10.17 -7.55
C GLY A 165 17.36 -9.50 -7.66
N PHE A 166 17.24 -8.42 -8.45
CA PHE A 166 15.94 -7.80 -8.71
C PHE A 166 15.11 -8.61 -9.70
N ASP A 167 13.80 -8.64 -9.47
CA ASP A 167 12.87 -9.30 -10.38
C ASP A 167 12.64 -8.49 -11.65
N GLY A 168 12.77 -9.14 -12.81
CA GLY A 168 12.63 -8.49 -14.10
C GLY A 168 11.22 -7.95 -14.37
N SER A 169 10.17 -8.58 -13.83
CA SER A 169 8.79 -8.11 -14.00
C SER A 169 8.56 -6.83 -13.19
N HIS A 170 9.08 -6.77 -11.97
CA HIS A 170 9.05 -5.56 -11.15
C HIS A 170 9.84 -4.42 -11.80
N PHE A 171 11.00 -4.73 -12.40
CA PHE A 171 11.77 -3.74 -13.13
C PHE A 171 10.99 -3.13 -14.31
N ILE A 172 10.33 -3.96 -15.12
CA ILE A 172 9.52 -3.48 -16.25
C ILE A 172 8.33 -2.66 -15.78
N THR A 173 7.69 -3.05 -14.69
CA THR A 173 6.57 -2.29 -14.09
C THR A 173 7.05 -0.91 -13.62
N GLY A 174 8.20 -0.86 -12.93
CA GLY A 174 8.81 0.40 -12.51
C GLY A 174 9.23 1.29 -13.69
N LEU A 175 9.79 0.69 -14.75
CA LEU A 175 10.11 1.42 -15.98
C LEU A 175 8.85 1.99 -16.65
N SER A 176 7.76 1.26 -16.67
CA SER A 176 6.47 1.76 -17.19
C SER A 176 5.98 2.97 -16.40
N SER A 177 6.04 2.91 -15.07
CA SER A 177 5.69 4.04 -14.20
C SER A 177 6.60 5.23 -14.45
N HIS A 178 7.91 5.01 -14.54
CA HIS A 178 8.88 6.06 -14.86
C HIS A 178 8.59 6.76 -16.20
N CYS A 179 8.30 5.98 -17.24
CA CYS A 179 7.93 6.55 -18.56
C CYS A 179 6.63 7.38 -18.47
N ARG A 180 5.63 6.92 -17.71
CA ARG A 180 4.41 7.67 -17.45
C ARG A 180 4.74 9.00 -16.76
N ASP A 181 5.55 8.99 -15.73
CA ASP A 181 5.89 10.17 -14.96
C ASP A 181 6.69 11.18 -15.78
N LEU A 182 7.62 10.72 -16.62
CA LEU A 182 8.32 11.56 -17.59
C LEU A 182 7.36 12.21 -18.59
N LEU A 183 6.34 11.50 -19.06
CA LEU A 183 5.32 12.07 -19.96
C LEU A 183 4.44 13.09 -19.25
N VAL A 184 4.02 12.76 -18.03
CA VAL A 184 3.18 13.64 -17.19
C VAL A 184 3.94 14.91 -16.80
N SER A 185 5.24 14.83 -16.53
CA SER A 185 6.07 15.99 -16.16
C SER A 185 6.31 16.98 -17.30
N LYS A 186 6.02 16.62 -18.55
CA LYS A 186 6.19 17.50 -19.72
C LYS A 186 5.23 18.67 -19.78
N ASP A 187 4.04 18.54 -19.19
CA ASP A 187 3.00 19.57 -19.27
C ASP A 187 2.58 19.99 -17.85
N ALA A 188 2.58 21.31 -17.63
CA ALA A 188 2.16 21.87 -16.35
C ALA A 188 0.71 21.49 -15.96
N ALA A 189 -0.16 21.26 -16.94
CA ALA A 189 -1.55 20.85 -16.70
C ALA A 189 -1.64 19.40 -16.17
N THR A 190 -0.66 18.56 -16.46
CA THR A 190 -0.62 17.15 -16.05
C THR A 190 0.19 16.91 -14.79
N LEU A 191 0.99 17.89 -14.30
CA LEU A 191 1.76 17.78 -13.07
C LEU A 191 0.95 17.30 -11.85
N PRO A 192 -0.32 17.72 -11.65
CA PRO A 192 -1.13 17.19 -10.53
C PRO A 192 -1.44 15.70 -10.60
N LEU A 193 -1.16 15.05 -11.75
CA LEU A 193 -1.33 13.60 -11.95
C LEU A 193 -0.07 12.82 -11.57
N LEU A 194 1.05 13.49 -11.28
CA LEU A 194 2.20 12.85 -10.65
C LEU A 194 1.77 12.42 -9.26
N GLU A 195 1.90 11.15 -8.98
CA GLU A 195 1.91 10.67 -7.61
C GLU A 195 3.23 11.14 -7.01
N VAL A 196 3.21 12.38 -6.51
CA VAL A 196 4.40 12.94 -5.86
C VAL A 196 4.64 12.12 -4.61
N GLY A 197 5.58 11.22 -4.72
CA GLY A 197 6.24 10.66 -3.59
C GLY A 197 7.31 11.60 -3.09
#